data_64489c5a443ce501f8e3d174dc76293d
#
_entry.id   64489c5a443ce501f8e3d174dc76293d
#
_cell.length_a   1.000
_cell.length_b   1.000
_cell.length_c   1.000
_cell.angle_alpha   90.00
_cell.angle_beta   90.00
_cell.angle_gamma   90.00
#
_symmetry.space_group_name_H-M   'P 1'
#
loop_
_entity.id
_entity.type
_entity.pdbx_description
1 polymer ?
#
loop_
_entity_poly.entity_id
_entity_poly.type
_entity_poly.pdbx_seq_one_letter_code
_entity_poly.pdbx_strand_id
1 'polypeptide(L)'
;MKRLLAFAFLAVLEFAVRLLMPRVGTHRILLAPGIEPLRWKLGRLRAWRTFEQTARKVPAYRQFLAERGFPRRLDTRGGVEAALATLPEMDKDSYIRRWSIPERCVGGRIPRRGVIVDESSGSSGTPTSWIRGPRERQATRQILQLGYSNTAKSMKHPPFVLNAFSLGAWATGMNVTTSLTDVSMIKSIGPDKNKIIQTMQEFGPNFTYVILSYPPFLKALFDHDRIDW
;
A
#
# COMPACT_ATOMS: atom_id res chain seq x y z
N MET A 1 2.40 8.43 30.77
CA MET A 1 3.62 9.13 30.32
C MET A 1 4.44 8.34 29.31
N LYS A 2 4.91 7.13 29.58
CA LYS A 2 5.74 6.29 28.67
C LYS A 2 5.13 6.12 27.25
N ARG A 3 3.81 5.87 27.14
CA ARG A 3 3.11 5.70 25.86
C ARG A 3 3.13 6.96 24.99
N LEU A 4 2.85 8.13 25.55
CA LEU A 4 2.87 9.39 24.81
C LEU A 4 4.27 9.73 24.28
N LEU A 5 5.30 9.46 25.09
CA LEU A 5 6.70 9.61 24.66
C LEU A 5 7.05 8.66 23.51
N ALA A 6 6.63 7.39 23.60
CA ALA A 6 6.84 6.42 22.53
C ALA A 6 6.15 6.83 21.21
N PHE A 7 4.92 7.35 21.27
CA PHE A 7 4.21 7.81 20.08
C PHE A 7 4.78 9.11 19.52
N ALA A 8 5.27 10.02 20.37
CA ALA A 8 5.97 11.21 19.94
C ALA A 8 7.30 10.86 19.25
N PHE A 9 8.09 9.99 19.85
CA PHE A 9 9.32 9.45 19.23
C PHE A 9 9.04 8.81 17.87
N LEU A 10 8.02 7.96 17.78
CA LEU A 10 7.63 7.34 16.52
C LEU A 10 7.25 8.40 15.46
N ALA A 11 6.53 9.45 15.84
CA ALA A 11 6.15 10.53 14.92
C ALA A 11 7.36 11.29 14.36
N VAL A 12 8.34 11.59 15.21
CA VAL A 12 9.60 12.25 14.80
C VAL A 12 10.39 11.34 13.86
N LEU A 13 10.53 10.07 14.23
CA LEU A 13 11.24 9.09 13.39
C LEU A 13 10.56 8.91 12.03
N GLU A 14 9.22 8.81 12.00
CA GLU A 14 8.47 8.71 10.74
C GLU A 14 8.65 9.96 9.87
N PHE A 15 8.71 11.14 10.48
CA PHE A 15 8.98 12.36 9.75
C PHE A 15 10.40 12.36 9.15
N ALA A 16 11.42 12.00 9.93
CA ALA A 16 12.80 11.89 9.45
C ALA A 16 12.94 10.87 8.33
N VAL A 17 12.34 9.68 8.48
CA VAL A 17 12.32 8.65 7.44
C VAL A 17 11.67 9.17 6.15
N ARG A 18 10.57 9.93 6.23
CA ARG A 18 9.92 10.52 5.05
C ARG A 18 10.82 11.47 4.28
N LEU A 19 11.62 12.29 4.98
CA LEU A 19 12.57 13.20 4.35
C LEU A 19 13.71 12.46 3.63
N LEU A 20 14.09 11.29 4.14
CA LEU A 20 15.20 10.49 3.63
C LEU A 20 14.77 9.46 2.56
N MET A 21 13.50 9.05 2.55
CA MET A 21 12.97 8.02 1.65
C MET A 21 13.17 8.27 0.15
N PRO A 22 13.17 9.50 -0.38
CA PRO A 22 13.49 9.73 -1.78
C PRO A 22 14.90 9.32 -2.17
N ARG A 23 15.79 9.12 -1.19
CA ARG A 23 17.19 8.74 -1.44
C ARG A 23 17.33 7.22 -1.47
N VAL A 24 17.82 6.70 -2.58
CA VAL A 24 18.02 5.25 -2.81
C VAL A 24 18.87 4.58 -1.72
N GLY A 25 19.86 5.26 -1.14
CA GLY A 25 20.69 4.73 -0.05
C GLY A 25 19.89 4.44 1.23
N THR A 26 18.86 5.22 1.53
CA THR A 26 17.99 5.02 2.69
C THR A 26 17.28 3.68 2.65
N HIS A 27 16.87 3.22 1.47
CA HIS A 27 16.20 1.93 1.29
C HIS A 27 17.11 0.76 1.65
N ARG A 28 18.42 0.82 1.30
CA ARG A 28 19.40 -0.21 1.68
C ARG A 28 19.56 -0.30 3.20
N ILE A 29 19.65 0.85 3.87
CA ILE A 29 19.77 0.89 5.33
C ILE A 29 18.52 0.30 5.98
N LEU A 30 17.34 0.72 5.53
CA LEU A 30 16.07 0.23 6.10
C LEU A 30 15.84 -1.28 5.90
N LEU A 31 16.40 -1.87 4.83
CA LEU A 31 16.27 -3.30 4.54
C LEU A 31 17.46 -4.14 5.08
N ALA A 32 18.48 -3.52 5.64
CA ALA A 32 19.63 -4.25 6.17
C ALA A 32 19.19 -5.28 7.23
N PRO A 33 19.72 -6.53 7.19
CA PRO A 33 19.35 -7.60 8.13
C PRO A 33 19.50 -7.18 9.60
N GLY A 34 20.56 -6.48 9.95
CA GLY A 34 20.82 -6.01 11.33
C GLY A 34 19.79 -5.01 11.87
N ILE A 35 18.96 -4.43 11.03
CA ILE A 35 17.90 -3.47 11.44
C ILE A 35 16.54 -4.17 11.60
N GLU A 36 16.42 -5.43 11.24
CA GLU A 36 15.17 -6.18 11.33
C GLU A 36 14.50 -6.12 12.70
N PRO A 37 15.19 -6.37 13.83
CA PRO A 37 14.58 -6.29 15.16
C PRO A 37 14.01 -4.90 15.46
N LEU A 38 14.69 -3.85 15.01
CA LEU A 38 14.21 -2.48 15.15
C LEU A 38 12.95 -2.23 14.30
N ARG A 39 12.90 -2.74 13.06
CA ARG A 39 11.71 -2.65 12.20
C ARG A 39 10.50 -3.30 12.86
N TRP A 40 10.65 -4.50 13.42
CA TRP A 40 9.61 -5.20 14.16
C TRP A 40 9.13 -4.41 15.38
N LYS A 41 10.05 -3.87 16.16
CA LYS A 41 9.72 -3.03 17.33
C LYS A 41 8.92 -1.78 16.91
N LEU A 42 9.35 -1.09 15.86
CA LEU A 42 8.64 0.06 15.32
C LEU A 42 7.30 -0.33 14.68
N GLY A 43 7.22 -1.49 14.03
CA GLY A 43 5.98 -2.05 13.49
C GLY A 43 4.93 -2.27 14.57
N ARG A 44 5.29 -2.90 15.68
CA ARG A 44 4.41 -3.08 16.84
C ARG A 44 3.92 -1.75 17.42
N LEU A 45 4.82 -0.80 17.56
CA LEU A 45 4.46 0.54 18.06
C LEU A 45 3.50 1.28 17.11
N ARG A 46 3.71 1.14 15.79
CA ARG A 46 2.79 1.67 14.77
C ARG A 46 1.43 1.00 14.83
N ALA A 47 1.36 -0.31 14.92
CA ALA A 47 0.11 -1.06 15.02
C ALA A 47 -0.69 -0.62 16.25
N TRP A 48 -0.04 -0.53 17.41
CA TRP A 48 -0.67 -0.02 18.63
C TRP A 48 -1.22 1.40 18.47
N ARG A 49 -0.38 2.32 17.96
CA ARG A 49 -0.80 3.71 17.71
C ARG A 49 -1.96 3.78 16.72
N THR A 50 -1.92 2.99 15.65
CA THR A 50 -2.98 2.95 14.63
C THR A 50 -4.29 2.47 15.24
N PHE A 51 -4.26 1.38 16.01
CA PHE A 51 -5.44 0.91 16.72
C PHE A 51 -6.06 2.01 17.58
N GLU A 52 -5.30 2.62 18.49
CA GLU A 52 -5.83 3.64 19.40
C GLU A 52 -6.35 4.89 18.67
N GLN A 53 -5.70 5.28 17.58
CA GLN A 53 -6.18 6.41 16.76
C GLN A 53 -7.49 6.06 16.04
N THR A 54 -7.59 4.86 15.48
CA THR A 54 -8.78 4.39 14.78
C THR A 54 -9.94 4.20 15.74
N ALA A 55 -9.74 3.53 16.86
CA ALA A 55 -10.74 3.33 17.90
C ALA A 55 -11.30 4.66 18.49
N ARG A 56 -10.51 5.73 18.44
CA ARG A 56 -10.93 7.05 18.91
C ARG A 56 -11.55 7.91 17.82
N LYS A 57 -11.03 7.84 16.58
CA LYS A 57 -11.33 8.82 15.53
C LYS A 57 -12.27 8.32 14.44
N VAL A 58 -12.46 7.00 14.29
CA VAL A 58 -13.34 6.42 13.26
C VAL A 58 -14.66 5.99 13.92
N PRO A 59 -15.78 6.63 13.60
CA PRO A 59 -17.07 6.34 14.24
C PRO A 59 -17.48 4.87 14.13
N ALA A 60 -17.43 4.30 12.92
CA ALA A 60 -17.78 2.90 12.68
C ALA A 60 -16.93 1.94 13.52
N TYR A 61 -15.62 2.14 13.59
CA TYR A 61 -14.74 1.26 14.36
C TYR A 61 -14.96 1.38 15.86
N ARG A 62 -15.24 2.59 16.34
CA ARG A 62 -15.60 2.84 17.73
C ARG A 62 -16.86 2.09 18.14
N GLN A 63 -17.88 2.11 17.29
CA GLN A 63 -19.13 1.40 17.53
C GLN A 63 -18.94 -0.11 17.42
N PHE A 64 -18.21 -0.58 16.40
CA PHE A 64 -17.87 -1.99 16.23
C PHE A 64 -17.19 -2.60 17.48
N LEU A 65 -16.24 -1.89 18.09
CA LEU A 65 -15.61 -2.32 19.34
C LEU A 65 -16.58 -2.32 20.52
N ALA A 66 -17.39 -1.26 20.64
CA ALA A 66 -18.36 -1.14 21.75
C ALA A 66 -19.39 -2.28 21.75
N GLU A 67 -19.93 -2.62 20.57
CA GLU A 67 -20.91 -3.72 20.42
C GLU A 67 -20.36 -5.10 20.79
N ARG A 68 -19.02 -5.24 20.75
CA ARG A 68 -18.32 -6.49 21.11
C ARG A 68 -17.66 -6.45 22.49
N GLY A 69 -17.92 -5.40 23.26
CA GLY A 69 -17.37 -5.24 24.61
C GLY A 69 -15.86 -4.94 24.65
N PHE A 70 -15.27 -4.51 23.52
CA PHE A 70 -13.82 -4.25 23.45
C PHE A 70 -13.48 -2.82 23.82
N PRO A 71 -12.38 -2.60 24.60
CA PRO A 71 -11.94 -1.29 25.01
C PRO A 71 -11.30 -0.51 23.84
N ARG A 72 -11.37 0.83 23.89
CA ARG A 72 -10.69 1.72 22.93
C ARG A 72 -9.18 1.86 23.17
N ARG A 73 -8.67 1.20 24.20
CA ARG A 73 -7.24 1.19 24.56
C ARG A 73 -6.84 -0.24 24.83
N LEU A 74 -5.69 -0.63 24.26
CA LEU A 74 -5.14 -1.94 24.51
C LEU A 74 -4.47 -2.01 25.90
N ASP A 75 -4.70 -3.11 26.58
CA ASP A 75 -3.86 -3.50 27.70
C ASP A 75 -2.61 -4.21 27.16
N THR A 76 -1.50 -3.50 27.18
CA THR A 76 -0.22 -3.99 26.63
C THR A 76 0.72 -4.55 27.68
N ARG A 77 0.25 -4.88 28.88
CA ARG A 77 1.08 -5.49 29.95
C ARG A 77 1.68 -6.82 29.50
N GLY A 78 0.91 -7.63 28.77
CA GLY A 78 1.38 -8.88 28.15
C GLY A 78 2.07 -8.72 26.76
N GLY A 79 2.34 -7.48 26.34
CA GLY A 79 2.89 -7.17 25.02
C GLY A 79 1.84 -6.67 24.01
N VAL A 80 2.31 -5.90 23.03
CA VAL A 80 1.44 -5.29 22.01
C VAL A 80 0.85 -6.35 21.10
N GLU A 81 1.59 -7.36 20.72
CA GLU A 81 1.12 -8.44 19.82
C GLU A 81 0.01 -9.26 20.48
N ALA A 82 0.21 -9.67 21.73
CA ALA A 82 -0.82 -10.39 22.48
C ALA A 82 -2.11 -9.56 22.61
N ALA A 83 -1.98 -8.27 22.90
CA ALA A 83 -3.11 -7.37 23.00
C ALA A 83 -3.84 -7.18 21.66
N LEU A 84 -3.11 -7.07 20.54
CA LEU A 84 -3.72 -6.97 19.20
C LEU A 84 -4.42 -8.26 18.78
N ALA A 85 -3.90 -9.42 19.17
CA ALA A 85 -4.50 -10.72 18.87
C ALA A 85 -5.85 -10.95 19.56
N THR A 86 -6.19 -10.18 20.59
CA THR A 86 -7.52 -10.26 21.24
C THR A 86 -8.59 -9.46 20.51
N LEU A 87 -8.24 -8.64 19.53
CA LEU A 87 -9.21 -7.79 18.83
C LEU A 87 -10.19 -8.62 18.02
N PRO A 88 -11.46 -8.15 17.90
CA PRO A 88 -12.46 -8.86 17.13
C PRO A 88 -12.13 -8.80 15.64
N GLU A 89 -12.29 -9.92 14.97
CA GLU A 89 -12.15 -10.01 13.51
C GLU A 89 -13.17 -9.14 12.79
N MET A 90 -12.75 -8.56 11.68
CA MET A 90 -13.58 -7.75 10.80
C MET A 90 -13.58 -8.35 9.40
N ASP A 91 -14.74 -8.40 8.79
CA ASP A 91 -14.93 -8.78 7.40
C ASP A 91 -15.83 -7.79 6.64
N LYS A 92 -16.19 -8.13 5.41
CA LYS A 92 -17.06 -7.28 4.60
C LYS A 92 -18.45 -7.13 5.21
N ASP A 93 -19.01 -8.19 5.75
CA ASP A 93 -20.38 -8.19 6.26
C ASP A 93 -20.46 -7.55 7.65
N SER A 94 -19.56 -7.91 8.53
CA SER A 94 -19.53 -7.42 9.91
C SER A 94 -19.08 -5.97 10.03
N TYR A 95 -18.37 -5.43 9.01
CA TYR A 95 -17.85 -4.08 9.09
C TYR A 95 -18.10 -3.24 7.83
N ILE A 96 -17.66 -3.67 6.63
CA ILE A 96 -17.62 -2.80 5.45
C ILE A 96 -19.03 -2.45 4.95
N ARG A 97 -19.95 -3.44 4.89
CA ARG A 97 -21.31 -3.26 4.39
C ARG A 97 -22.24 -2.63 5.43
N ARG A 98 -21.86 -2.71 6.69
CA ARG A 98 -22.70 -2.27 7.81
C ARG A 98 -22.67 -0.76 8.04
N TRP A 99 -21.56 -0.10 7.74
CA TRP A 99 -21.40 1.34 7.94
C TRP A 99 -21.15 2.07 6.63
N SER A 100 -21.70 3.27 6.55
CA SER A 100 -21.49 4.17 5.41
C SER A 100 -20.01 4.55 5.24
N ILE A 101 -19.64 4.98 4.04
CA ILE A 101 -18.26 5.43 3.76
C ILE A 101 -17.81 6.55 4.71
N PRO A 102 -18.61 7.61 4.98
CA PRO A 102 -18.21 8.63 5.93
C PRO A 102 -17.90 8.08 7.32
N GLU A 103 -18.74 7.18 7.85
CA GLU A 103 -18.55 6.60 9.18
C GLU A 103 -17.26 5.78 9.30
N ARG A 104 -16.82 5.17 8.21
CA ARG A 104 -15.54 4.44 8.11
C ARG A 104 -14.32 5.35 7.93
N CYS A 105 -14.53 6.65 7.70
CA CYS A 105 -13.47 7.63 7.59
C CYS A 105 -13.11 8.27 8.94
N VAL A 106 -11.89 8.78 9.05
CA VAL A 106 -11.41 9.53 10.23
C VAL A 106 -12.28 10.77 10.44
N GLY A 107 -12.84 10.90 11.64
CA GLY A 107 -13.72 12.01 12.00
C GLY A 107 -15.12 11.94 11.39
N GLY A 108 -15.52 10.79 10.82
CA GLY A 108 -16.85 10.59 10.28
C GLY A 108 -17.15 11.37 8.99
N ARG A 109 -16.13 11.74 8.25
CA ARG A 109 -16.28 12.55 7.02
C ARG A 109 -15.25 12.20 5.96
N ILE A 110 -15.68 12.24 4.70
CA ILE A 110 -14.81 12.07 3.55
C ILE A 110 -13.97 13.35 3.36
N PRO A 111 -12.63 13.27 3.26
CA PRO A 111 -11.80 14.42 2.95
C PRO A 111 -12.15 14.98 1.57
N ARG A 112 -12.21 16.31 1.42
CA ARG A 112 -12.62 16.97 0.17
C ARG A 112 -11.52 17.07 -0.89
N ARG A 113 -10.25 16.80 -0.53
CA ARG A 113 -9.10 16.88 -1.46
C ARG A 113 -7.96 15.98 -1.00
N GLY A 114 -7.08 15.65 -1.94
CA GLY A 114 -5.91 14.81 -1.66
C GLY A 114 -6.24 13.32 -1.47
N VAL A 115 -7.41 12.87 -1.87
CA VAL A 115 -7.84 11.47 -1.80
C VAL A 115 -7.98 10.85 -3.19
N ILE A 116 -7.82 9.54 -3.26
CA ILE A 116 -8.24 8.71 -4.39
C ILE A 116 -9.32 7.78 -3.87
N VAL A 117 -10.32 7.54 -4.69
CA VAL A 117 -11.34 6.50 -4.44
C VAL A 117 -10.98 5.31 -5.31
N ASP A 118 -10.56 4.24 -4.65
CA ASP A 118 -10.25 2.96 -5.28
C ASP A 118 -11.41 1.99 -5.09
N GLU A 119 -11.53 1.02 -6.00
CA GLU A 119 -12.49 -0.07 -5.86
C GLU A 119 -11.81 -1.43 -5.75
N SER A 120 -12.41 -2.34 -4.99
CA SER A 120 -12.05 -3.75 -5.01
C SER A 120 -12.75 -4.47 -6.17
N SER A 121 -12.17 -5.59 -6.64
CA SER A 121 -12.67 -6.35 -7.81
C SER A 121 -14.10 -6.90 -7.67
N GLY A 122 -14.70 -6.83 -6.50
CA GLY A 122 -16.07 -7.32 -6.30
C GLY A 122 -16.26 -8.83 -6.52
N SER A 123 -15.19 -9.63 -6.52
CA SER A 123 -15.24 -11.09 -6.72
C SER A 123 -16.22 -11.84 -5.80
N SER A 124 -16.58 -11.22 -4.68
CA SER A 124 -17.58 -11.71 -3.71
C SER A 124 -18.91 -10.92 -3.77
N GLY A 125 -19.25 -10.31 -4.92
CA GLY A 125 -20.46 -9.49 -5.10
C GLY A 125 -20.16 -8.05 -5.46
N THR A 126 -20.82 -7.08 -4.82
CA THR A 126 -20.68 -5.65 -5.13
C THR A 126 -19.26 -5.14 -4.82
N PRO A 127 -18.64 -4.38 -5.75
CA PRO A 127 -17.37 -3.70 -5.50
C PRO A 127 -17.44 -2.80 -4.27
N THR A 128 -16.35 -2.71 -3.55
CA THR A 128 -16.24 -1.87 -2.36
C THR A 128 -15.34 -0.69 -2.64
N SER A 129 -15.85 0.52 -2.40
CA SER A 129 -15.07 1.74 -2.53
C SER A 129 -14.22 2.02 -1.29
N TRP A 130 -12.97 2.40 -1.51
CA TRP A 130 -11.97 2.73 -0.50
C TRP A 130 -11.49 4.15 -0.66
N ILE A 131 -11.59 4.94 0.41
CA ILE A 131 -11.09 6.32 0.41
C ILE A 131 -9.64 6.33 0.89
N ARG A 132 -8.72 6.53 -0.05
CA ARG A 132 -7.27 6.55 0.20
C ARG A 132 -6.78 7.97 0.45
N GLY A 133 -6.45 8.26 1.69
CA GLY A 133 -5.94 9.58 2.07
C GLY A 133 -4.45 9.79 1.72
N PRO A 134 -3.94 11.05 1.85
CA PRO A 134 -2.56 11.37 1.46
C PRO A 134 -1.49 10.55 2.20
N ARG A 135 -1.71 10.26 3.49
CA ARG A 135 -0.76 9.47 4.30
C ARG A 135 -0.69 8.02 3.86
N GLU A 136 -1.84 7.42 3.56
CA GLU A 136 -1.95 6.04 3.09
C GLU A 136 -1.32 5.90 1.70
N ARG A 137 -1.64 6.81 0.79
CA ARG A 137 -1.04 6.87 -0.54
C ARG A 137 0.48 7.02 -0.48
N GLN A 138 0.98 7.86 0.42
CA GLN A 138 2.42 8.01 0.63
C GLN A 138 3.05 6.70 1.15
N ALA A 139 2.40 5.99 2.06
CA ALA A 139 2.91 4.71 2.56
C ALA A 139 2.94 3.65 1.45
N THR A 140 1.90 3.55 0.63
CA THR A 140 1.85 2.67 -0.55
C THR A 140 2.97 3.00 -1.54
N ARG A 141 3.15 4.28 -1.88
CA ARG A 141 4.24 4.75 -2.74
C ARG A 141 5.60 4.32 -2.19
N GLN A 142 5.87 4.54 -0.91
CA GLN A 142 7.15 4.19 -0.29
C GLN A 142 7.45 2.69 -0.36
N ILE A 143 6.44 1.84 -0.12
CA ILE A 143 6.61 0.38 -0.19
C ILE A 143 6.89 -0.06 -1.63
N LEU A 144 6.13 0.43 -2.60
CA LEU A 144 6.32 0.10 -4.01
C LEU A 144 7.68 0.58 -4.54
N GLN A 145 8.07 1.81 -4.22
CA GLN A 145 9.37 2.35 -4.60
C GLN A 145 10.52 1.58 -3.95
N LEU A 146 10.37 1.17 -2.69
CA LEU A 146 11.37 0.38 -1.97
C LEU A 146 11.60 -0.97 -2.66
N GLY A 147 10.55 -1.73 -2.92
CA GLY A 147 10.63 -3.01 -3.62
C GLY A 147 11.21 -2.87 -5.01
N TYR A 148 10.68 -1.96 -5.80
CA TYR A 148 11.12 -1.70 -7.16
C TYR A 148 12.59 -1.25 -7.26
N SER A 149 12.99 -0.24 -6.48
CA SER A 149 14.35 0.29 -6.52
C SER A 149 15.41 -0.74 -6.11
N ASN A 150 15.06 -1.68 -5.23
CA ASN A 150 15.97 -2.75 -4.86
C ASN A 150 16.20 -3.73 -6.02
N THR A 151 15.18 -4.06 -6.77
CA THR A 151 15.25 -4.92 -7.95
C THR A 151 15.90 -4.20 -9.14
N ALA A 152 15.54 -2.95 -9.39
CA ALA A 152 16.03 -2.17 -10.53
C ALA A 152 17.56 -1.96 -10.55
N LYS A 153 18.22 -2.02 -9.38
CA LYS A 153 19.68 -1.88 -9.29
C LYS A 153 20.47 -3.01 -9.94
N SER A 154 19.89 -4.18 -10.06
CA SER A 154 20.52 -5.33 -10.71
C SER A 154 20.30 -5.37 -12.23
N MET A 155 19.54 -4.43 -12.78
CA MET A 155 19.23 -4.39 -14.20
C MET A 155 20.38 -3.80 -15.01
N LYS A 156 20.68 -4.44 -16.14
CA LYS A 156 21.78 -4.05 -17.06
C LYS A 156 21.48 -2.75 -17.80
N HIS A 157 20.24 -2.57 -18.21
CA HIS A 157 19.76 -1.38 -18.93
C HIS A 157 18.79 -0.57 -18.07
N PRO A 158 18.57 0.71 -18.37
CA PRO A 158 17.57 1.52 -17.67
C PRO A 158 16.20 0.83 -17.65
N PRO A 159 15.53 0.74 -16.51
CA PRO A 159 14.24 0.08 -16.43
C PRO A 159 13.12 0.95 -17.05
N PHE A 160 12.27 0.31 -17.84
CA PHE A 160 11.05 0.90 -18.37
C PHE A 160 9.86 0.05 -17.93
N VAL A 161 9.04 0.60 -17.06
CA VAL A 161 7.88 -0.08 -16.51
C VAL A 161 6.70 -0.01 -17.48
N LEU A 162 6.18 -1.16 -17.88
CA LEU A 162 4.94 -1.30 -18.62
C LEU A 162 3.85 -1.75 -17.64
N ASN A 163 3.02 -0.81 -17.20
CA ASN A 163 1.94 -1.11 -16.28
C ASN A 163 0.74 -1.67 -17.03
N ALA A 164 0.58 -2.98 -16.98
CA ALA A 164 -0.47 -3.75 -17.61
C ALA A 164 -1.56 -4.23 -16.62
N PHE A 165 -1.62 -3.68 -15.42
CA PHE A 165 -2.80 -3.82 -14.56
C PHE A 165 -3.97 -3.03 -15.12
N SER A 166 -5.20 -3.49 -14.81
CA SER A 166 -6.40 -2.72 -15.15
C SER A 166 -6.32 -1.32 -14.55
N LEU A 167 -6.65 -0.33 -15.35
CA LEU A 167 -6.66 1.09 -15.02
C LEU A 167 -8.08 1.55 -14.63
N GLY A 168 -8.26 2.83 -14.38
CA GLY A 168 -9.55 3.40 -13.97
C GLY A 168 -9.79 3.29 -12.47
N ALA A 169 -10.94 2.75 -12.06
CA ALA A 169 -11.33 2.64 -10.66
C ALA A 169 -10.48 1.63 -9.85
N TRP A 170 -9.75 0.74 -10.53
CA TRP A 170 -8.98 -0.32 -9.89
C TRP A 170 -7.73 0.22 -9.18
N ALA A 171 -7.64 -0.12 -7.90
CA ALA A 171 -6.57 0.36 -7.01
C ALA A 171 -5.16 0.07 -7.53
N THR A 172 -4.90 -1.13 -8.05
CA THR A 172 -3.55 -1.60 -8.36
C THR A 172 -2.90 -0.81 -9.49
N GLY A 173 -3.59 -0.68 -10.64
CA GLY A 173 -3.04 0.00 -11.82
C GLY A 173 -2.70 1.46 -11.54
N MET A 174 -3.60 2.19 -10.89
CA MET A 174 -3.39 3.60 -10.54
C MET A 174 -2.29 3.78 -9.49
N ASN A 175 -2.25 2.91 -8.48
CA ASN A 175 -1.21 2.98 -7.44
C ASN A 175 0.18 2.66 -8.00
N VAL A 176 0.32 1.69 -8.91
CA VAL A 176 1.59 1.39 -9.59
C VAL A 176 2.05 2.61 -10.38
N THR A 177 1.21 3.17 -11.24
CA THR A 177 1.56 4.35 -12.04
C THR A 177 2.02 5.51 -11.16
N THR A 178 1.18 5.93 -10.22
CA THR A 178 1.47 7.11 -9.39
C THR A 178 2.63 6.92 -8.43
N SER A 179 2.98 5.66 -8.09
CA SER A 179 4.07 5.36 -7.18
C SER A 179 5.42 5.26 -7.87
N LEU A 180 5.48 4.67 -9.07
CA LEU A 180 6.76 4.39 -9.73
C LEU A 180 7.23 5.51 -10.67
N THR A 181 6.39 6.50 -10.97
CA THR A 181 6.76 7.65 -11.84
C THR A 181 7.99 8.41 -11.34
N ASP A 182 8.23 8.46 -10.02
CA ASP A 182 9.39 9.17 -9.45
C ASP A 182 10.71 8.38 -9.56
N VAL A 183 10.66 7.09 -9.86
CA VAL A 183 11.83 6.18 -9.79
C VAL A 183 12.07 5.39 -11.08
N SER A 184 11.20 5.54 -12.07
CA SER A 184 11.30 4.85 -13.35
C SER A 184 10.55 5.59 -14.45
N MET A 185 10.94 5.37 -15.69
CA MET A 185 10.07 5.61 -16.83
C MET A 185 8.92 4.61 -16.79
N ILE A 186 7.69 5.07 -16.99
CA ILE A 186 6.51 4.21 -16.91
C ILE A 186 5.50 4.55 -18.00
N LYS A 187 4.93 3.52 -18.62
CA LYS A 187 3.79 3.63 -19.52
C LYS A 187 2.63 2.79 -18.98
N SER A 188 1.51 3.44 -18.72
CA SER A 188 0.29 2.77 -18.22
C SER A 188 -0.56 2.35 -19.42
N ILE A 189 -0.51 1.06 -19.71
CA ILE A 189 -1.10 0.47 -20.93
C ILE A 189 -2.44 -0.20 -20.60
N GLY A 190 -2.55 -0.81 -19.40
CA GLY A 190 -3.61 -1.75 -19.11
C GLY A 190 -3.31 -3.14 -19.70
N PRO A 191 -4.24 -4.11 -19.59
CA PRO A 191 -4.03 -5.49 -20.02
C PRO A 191 -4.19 -5.67 -21.55
N ASP A 192 -3.38 -4.96 -22.33
CA ASP A 192 -3.36 -4.97 -23.79
C ASP A 192 -2.02 -5.50 -24.31
N LYS A 193 -2.00 -6.76 -24.77
CA LYS A 193 -0.82 -7.46 -25.29
C LYS A 193 -0.21 -6.74 -26.50
N ASN A 194 -1.02 -6.36 -27.46
CA ASN A 194 -0.55 -5.73 -28.69
C ASN A 194 0.12 -4.39 -28.39
N LYS A 195 -0.44 -3.63 -27.46
CA LYS A 195 0.11 -2.34 -27.05
C LYS A 195 1.44 -2.46 -26.30
N ILE A 196 1.61 -3.53 -25.51
CA ILE A 196 2.88 -3.87 -24.86
C ILE A 196 3.94 -4.15 -25.92
N ILE A 197 3.65 -5.05 -26.85
CA ILE A 197 4.55 -5.43 -27.95
C ILE A 197 4.92 -4.23 -28.79
N GLN A 198 3.93 -3.46 -29.25
CA GLN A 198 4.16 -2.21 -30.00
C GLN A 198 5.07 -1.26 -29.25
N THR A 199 4.87 -1.11 -27.95
CA THR A 199 5.71 -0.21 -27.14
C THR A 199 7.17 -0.70 -27.09
N MET A 200 7.39 -1.99 -26.90
CA MET A 200 8.76 -2.55 -26.88
C MET A 200 9.44 -2.39 -28.24
N GLN A 201 8.73 -2.59 -29.36
CA GLN A 201 9.24 -2.35 -30.70
C GLN A 201 9.58 -0.88 -30.95
N GLU A 202 8.72 0.04 -30.51
CA GLU A 202 8.87 1.48 -30.68
C GLU A 202 10.11 2.01 -29.92
N PHE A 203 10.33 1.56 -28.68
CA PHE A 203 11.40 2.05 -27.82
C PHE A 203 12.71 1.24 -27.95
N GLY A 204 12.66 0.06 -28.54
CA GLY A 204 13.82 -0.77 -28.89
C GLY A 204 14.51 -1.45 -27.70
N PRO A 205 15.69 -2.08 -27.94
CA PRO A 205 16.30 -3.04 -27.00
C PRO A 205 17.15 -2.40 -25.89
N ASN A 206 17.25 -1.08 -25.83
CA ASN A 206 18.15 -0.41 -24.87
C ASN A 206 17.55 -0.22 -23.47
N PHE A 207 16.40 -0.84 -23.22
CA PHE A 207 15.71 -0.83 -21.94
C PHE A 207 15.56 -2.23 -21.35
N THR A 208 15.55 -2.33 -20.02
CA THR A 208 15.00 -3.50 -19.35
C THR A 208 13.51 -3.26 -19.13
N TYR A 209 12.68 -3.93 -19.91
CA TYR A 209 11.23 -3.81 -19.78
C TYR A 209 10.74 -4.58 -18.57
N VAL A 210 10.03 -3.88 -17.67
CA VAL A 210 9.43 -4.45 -16.46
C VAL A 210 7.92 -4.46 -16.62
N ILE A 211 7.36 -5.60 -16.99
CA ILE A 211 5.91 -5.74 -17.19
C ILE A 211 5.25 -6.09 -15.89
N LEU A 212 4.36 -5.23 -15.42
CA LEU A 212 3.61 -5.39 -14.16
C LEU A 212 2.14 -5.68 -14.45
N SER A 213 1.68 -6.89 -14.11
CA SER A 213 0.28 -7.31 -14.27
C SER A 213 -0.06 -8.47 -13.36
N TYR A 214 -1.27 -9.02 -13.49
CA TYR A 214 -1.69 -10.22 -12.78
C TYR A 214 -1.23 -11.49 -13.53
N PRO A 215 -0.94 -12.59 -12.82
CA PRO A 215 -0.28 -13.75 -13.40
C PRO A 215 -0.94 -14.37 -14.64
N PRO A 216 -2.28 -14.56 -14.72
CA PRO A 216 -2.91 -15.10 -15.91
C PRO A 216 -2.68 -14.27 -17.18
N PHE A 217 -2.66 -12.93 -17.05
CA PHE A 217 -2.36 -12.06 -18.19
C PHE A 217 -0.89 -12.17 -18.62
N LEU A 218 0.05 -12.20 -17.66
CA LEU A 218 1.47 -12.39 -17.96
C LEU A 218 1.70 -13.72 -18.67
N LYS A 219 1.10 -14.82 -18.17
CA LYS A 219 1.17 -16.11 -18.86
C LYS A 219 0.69 -15.99 -20.29
N ALA A 220 -0.52 -15.44 -20.50
CA ALA A 220 -1.09 -15.28 -21.83
C ALA A 220 -0.31 -14.32 -22.74
N LEU A 221 0.46 -13.39 -22.18
CA LEU A 221 1.37 -12.51 -22.92
C LEU A 221 2.60 -13.28 -23.40
N PHE A 222 3.23 -14.07 -22.53
CA PHE A 222 4.43 -14.86 -22.85
C PHE A 222 4.13 -16.08 -23.74
N ASP A 223 2.92 -16.60 -23.71
CA ASP A 223 2.45 -17.66 -24.63
C ASP A 223 2.09 -17.09 -26.03
N HIS A 224 2.40 -15.82 -26.32
CA HIS A 224 2.00 -15.19 -27.58
C HIS A 224 2.95 -15.59 -28.71
N ASP A 225 2.44 -16.34 -29.70
CA ASP A 225 3.19 -16.98 -30.78
C ASP A 225 3.97 -16.03 -31.73
N ARG A 226 3.73 -14.73 -31.62
CA ARG A 226 4.33 -13.71 -32.52
C ARG A 226 5.57 -13.05 -31.94
N ILE A 227 6.05 -13.49 -30.79
CA ILE A 227 7.19 -12.87 -30.12
C ILE A 227 8.20 -13.93 -29.78
N ASP A 228 9.40 -13.73 -30.24
CA ASP A 228 10.61 -14.38 -29.75
C ASP A 228 11.11 -13.54 -28.55
N TRP A 229 10.94 -14.09 -27.36
CA TRP A 229 11.20 -13.40 -26.10
C TRP A 229 12.67 -13.47 -25.70
#